data_6c480b1227db8965bbbcc17490800ff1
#
_entry.id   6c480b1227db8965bbbcc17490800ff1
#
_cell.length_a   1.000
_cell.length_b   1.000
_cell.length_c   1.000
_cell.angle_alpha   90.00
_cell.angle_beta   90.00
_cell.angle_gamma   90.00
#
_symmetry.space_group_name_H-M   'P 1'
#
loop_
_entity.id
_entity.type
_entity.pdbx_description
1 polymer ?
#
loop_
_entity_poly.entity_id
_entity_poly.type
_entity_poly.pdbx_seq_one_letter_code
_entity_poly.pdbx_strand_id
1 'polypeptide(L)'
;MRIDILTLFPDAVDAMMHASVLGRAQERGYITIRTHQIRSFTTNKQMQVDDYPYGGGRGAVMQADPLYRCWAHVCEEAGSRGHTIYLSPCGRTFTQSVARELKETYDHLILVCGHYEGIDQRFIDECADEEISMGDFVVTGGEIPAMALADAVCRMVPGVLPDEECFTEESHWNGLLEYPQYSRPDEWHGRRVPDVLLSGHHGNVEKWRRKQSYIRTMLRRPDLWAQFDESVCKTKGERKLLAEAKAEAEALRAGAEPSPADEQ
;
A
#
# COMPACT_ATOMS: atom_id res chain seq x y z
N MET A 1 14.85 -1.67 8.08
CA MET A 1 13.56 -0.98 8.33
C MET A 1 12.91 -1.54 9.59
N ARG A 2 12.57 -0.68 10.53
CA ARG A 2 11.80 -1.01 11.75
C ARG A 2 10.44 -0.36 11.69
N ILE A 3 9.38 -1.10 12.06
CA ILE A 3 8.01 -0.58 12.22
C ILE A 3 7.48 -0.99 13.59
N ASP A 4 7.08 -0.01 14.38
CA ASP A 4 6.40 -0.22 15.66
C ASP A 4 4.94 0.21 15.51
N ILE A 5 3.99 -0.67 15.90
CA ILE A 5 2.55 -0.44 15.75
C ILE A 5 1.92 -0.34 17.13
N LEU A 6 1.44 0.84 17.50
CA LEU A 6 0.72 1.09 18.73
C LEU A 6 -0.75 0.74 18.51
N THR A 7 -1.26 -0.25 19.21
CA THR A 7 -2.60 -0.81 18.96
C THR A 7 -3.29 -1.30 20.25
N LEU A 8 -4.59 -1.45 20.19
CA LEU A 8 -5.38 -2.13 21.23
C LEU A 8 -5.50 -3.64 20.99
N PHE A 9 -5.07 -4.13 19.80
CA PHE A 9 -5.26 -5.52 19.34
C PHE A 9 -3.97 -6.11 18.77
N PRO A 10 -2.88 -6.21 19.56
CA PRO A 10 -1.60 -6.70 19.07
C PRO A 10 -1.69 -8.09 18.43
N ASP A 11 -2.44 -9.02 19.03
CA ASP A 11 -2.54 -10.41 18.51
C ASP A 11 -3.09 -10.46 17.08
N ALA A 12 -4.05 -9.59 16.76
CA ALA A 12 -4.64 -9.53 15.41
C ALA A 12 -3.63 -8.98 14.37
N VAL A 13 -2.85 -7.98 14.76
CA VAL A 13 -1.82 -7.39 13.91
C VAL A 13 -0.66 -8.36 13.74
N ASP A 14 -0.17 -8.95 14.82
CA ASP A 14 0.94 -9.91 14.80
C ASP A 14 0.64 -11.13 13.93
N ALA A 15 -0.57 -11.68 14.02
CA ALA A 15 -0.99 -12.83 13.20
C ALA A 15 -0.83 -12.56 11.71
N MET A 16 -1.12 -11.34 11.25
CA MET A 16 -0.98 -10.96 9.83
C MET A 16 0.46 -10.56 9.48
N MET A 17 1.10 -9.76 10.32
CA MET A 17 2.43 -9.20 10.05
C MET A 17 3.55 -10.24 10.12
N HIS A 18 3.35 -11.36 10.84
CA HIS A 18 4.30 -12.47 10.90
C HIS A 18 3.98 -13.60 9.91
N ALA A 19 3.00 -13.42 9.02
CA ALA A 19 2.65 -14.40 8.01
C ALA A 19 3.44 -14.20 6.70
N SER A 20 3.57 -15.28 5.91
CA SER A 20 4.02 -15.30 4.51
C SER A 20 5.33 -14.53 4.25
N VAL A 21 5.31 -13.53 3.36
CA VAL A 21 6.50 -12.79 2.90
C VAL A 21 7.10 -11.97 4.04
N LEU A 22 6.27 -11.21 4.77
CA LEU A 22 6.73 -10.35 5.86
C LEU A 22 7.28 -11.17 7.04
N GLY A 23 6.65 -12.30 7.37
CA GLY A 23 7.16 -13.21 8.40
C GLY A 23 8.56 -13.72 8.07
N ARG A 24 8.74 -14.26 6.86
CA ARG A 24 10.07 -14.71 6.41
C ARG A 24 11.11 -13.59 6.35
N ALA A 25 10.70 -12.37 6.00
CA ALA A 25 11.60 -11.23 5.96
C ALA A 25 12.08 -10.82 7.37
N GLN A 26 11.22 -10.93 8.38
CA GLN A 26 11.59 -10.73 9.78
C GLN A 26 12.52 -11.83 10.29
N GLU A 27 12.23 -13.09 10.01
CA GLU A 27 13.10 -14.24 10.35
C GLU A 27 14.52 -14.08 9.77
N ARG A 28 14.63 -13.46 8.59
CA ARG A 28 15.92 -13.20 7.91
C ARG A 28 16.57 -11.88 8.35
N GLY A 29 15.90 -11.08 9.17
CA GLY A 29 16.44 -9.82 9.69
C GLY A 29 16.42 -8.64 8.71
N TYR A 30 15.67 -8.71 7.60
CA TYR A 30 15.54 -7.59 6.65
C TYR A 30 14.66 -6.47 7.20
N ILE A 31 13.62 -6.84 7.96
CA ILE A 31 12.69 -5.90 8.59
C ILE A 31 12.43 -6.35 10.03
N THR A 32 11.95 -5.43 10.85
CA THR A 32 11.45 -5.71 12.20
C THR A 32 10.10 -5.04 12.34
N ILE A 33 9.05 -5.80 12.66
CA ILE A 33 7.73 -5.28 12.97
C ILE A 33 7.40 -5.69 14.42
N ARG A 34 6.99 -4.72 15.23
CA ARG A 34 6.61 -4.95 16.64
C ARG A 34 5.28 -4.29 16.92
N THR A 35 4.48 -4.94 17.71
CA THR A 35 3.21 -4.40 18.21
C THR A 35 3.33 -4.04 19.67
N HIS A 36 2.68 -2.96 20.04
CA HIS A 36 2.69 -2.45 21.41
C HIS A 36 1.26 -2.28 21.90
N GLN A 37 0.90 -3.01 22.98
CA GLN A 37 -0.42 -2.92 23.61
C GLN A 37 -0.56 -1.60 24.36
N ILE A 38 -1.34 -0.67 23.84
CA ILE A 38 -1.55 0.66 24.46
C ILE A 38 -2.11 0.54 25.88
N ARG A 39 -2.99 -0.46 26.13
CA ARG A 39 -3.58 -0.66 27.48
C ARG A 39 -2.54 -0.96 28.57
N SER A 40 -1.38 -1.50 28.20
CA SER A 40 -0.30 -1.79 29.14
C SER A 40 0.37 -0.52 29.70
N PHE A 41 0.11 0.63 29.11
CA PHE A 41 0.73 1.91 29.47
C PHE A 41 -0.23 2.87 30.22
N THR A 42 -1.47 2.45 30.48
CA THR A 42 -2.37 3.24 31.35
C THR A 42 -2.04 3.05 32.83
N THR A 43 -2.23 4.09 33.60
CA THR A 43 -2.17 4.03 35.06
C THR A 43 -3.51 3.64 35.70
N ASN A 44 -4.55 3.52 34.89
CA ASN A 44 -5.88 3.11 35.34
C ASN A 44 -5.88 1.61 35.69
N LYS A 45 -6.36 1.28 36.90
CA LYS A 45 -6.42 -0.12 37.39
C LYS A 45 -7.33 -1.03 36.54
N GLN A 46 -8.31 -0.46 35.86
CA GLN A 46 -9.23 -1.17 34.95
C GLN A 46 -8.69 -1.27 33.52
N MET A 47 -7.45 -0.85 33.27
CA MET A 47 -6.82 -0.84 31.94
C MET A 47 -7.59 0.02 30.93
N GLN A 48 -8.32 1.02 31.41
CA GLN A 48 -9.06 1.96 30.55
C GLN A 48 -8.11 2.94 29.88
N VAL A 49 -8.33 3.18 28.59
CA VAL A 49 -7.50 4.04 27.72
C VAL A 49 -8.31 5.10 26.99
N ASP A 50 -9.60 5.16 27.27
CA ASP A 50 -10.58 6.05 26.63
C ASP A 50 -11.42 6.80 27.67
N ASP A 51 -12.01 7.92 27.27
CA ASP A 51 -12.91 8.72 28.09
C ASP A 51 -13.92 9.48 27.20
N TYR A 52 -14.92 10.07 27.80
CA TYR A 52 -15.89 10.90 27.09
C TYR A 52 -15.25 12.16 26.51
N PRO A 53 -15.64 12.57 25.29
CA PRO A 53 -15.11 13.80 24.70
C PRO A 53 -15.59 15.05 25.45
N TYR A 54 -14.72 16.04 25.58
CA TYR A 54 -15.12 17.37 26.03
C TYR A 54 -16.14 17.97 25.05
N GLY A 55 -17.08 18.73 25.58
CA GLY A 55 -18.17 19.30 24.78
C GLY A 55 -19.36 18.36 24.58
N GLY A 56 -19.29 17.14 25.07
CA GLY A 56 -20.32 16.11 24.89
C GLY A 56 -20.25 15.45 23.52
N GLY A 57 -21.10 14.48 23.28
CA GLY A 57 -21.13 13.69 22.05
C GLY A 57 -21.39 12.22 22.36
N ARG A 58 -21.48 11.41 21.29
CA ARG A 58 -21.56 9.95 21.41
C ARG A 58 -20.16 9.35 21.31
N GLY A 59 -19.97 8.19 21.92
CA GLY A 59 -18.72 7.46 21.86
C GLY A 59 -17.68 7.92 22.88
N ALA A 60 -16.48 7.45 22.74
CA ALA A 60 -15.33 7.74 23.57
C ALA A 60 -14.14 8.19 22.70
N VAL A 61 -13.14 8.81 23.32
CA VAL A 61 -11.90 9.23 22.67
C VAL A 61 -10.74 8.60 23.42
N MET A 62 -9.74 8.09 22.72
CA MET A 62 -8.54 7.55 23.35
C MET A 62 -7.75 8.65 24.03
N GLN A 63 -7.39 8.40 25.29
CA GLN A 63 -6.67 9.36 26.15
C GLN A 63 -5.23 9.58 25.67
N ALA A 64 -4.74 10.82 25.77
CA ALA A 64 -3.37 11.17 25.40
C ALA A 64 -2.30 10.46 26.24
N ASP A 65 -2.47 10.33 27.57
CA ASP A 65 -1.44 9.79 28.47
C ASP A 65 -1.05 8.32 28.17
N PRO A 66 -1.98 7.36 28.02
CA PRO A 66 -1.60 5.99 27.63
C PRO A 66 -0.90 5.92 26.27
N LEU A 67 -1.36 6.70 25.30
CA LEU A 67 -0.73 6.79 23.96
C LEU A 67 0.68 7.36 24.07
N TYR A 68 0.86 8.46 24.78
CA TYR A 68 2.17 9.09 24.99
C TYR A 68 3.16 8.15 25.68
N ARG A 69 2.75 7.47 26.76
CA ARG A 69 3.61 6.53 27.46
C ARG A 69 4.03 5.36 26.58
N CYS A 70 3.11 4.83 25.77
CA CYS A 70 3.41 3.78 24.83
C CYS A 70 4.40 4.25 23.77
N TRP A 71 4.16 5.41 23.17
CA TRP A 71 5.04 6.04 22.18
C TRP A 71 6.43 6.36 22.76
N ALA A 72 6.51 6.97 23.96
CA ALA A 72 7.76 7.30 24.61
C ALA A 72 8.59 6.04 24.92
N HIS A 73 7.95 4.96 25.37
CA HIS A 73 8.59 3.67 25.57
C HIS A 73 9.21 3.12 24.27
N VAL A 74 8.49 3.20 23.16
CA VAL A 74 8.99 2.78 21.84
C VAL A 74 10.20 3.61 21.42
N CYS A 75 10.14 4.93 21.61
CA CYS A 75 11.27 5.83 21.31
C CYS A 75 12.50 5.52 22.18
N GLU A 76 12.31 5.25 23.47
CA GLU A 76 13.38 4.89 24.40
C GLU A 76 14.01 3.54 24.00
N GLU A 77 13.17 2.52 23.74
CA GLU A 77 13.65 1.20 23.32
C GLU A 77 14.40 1.24 21.98
N ALA A 78 13.97 2.10 21.06
CA ALA A 78 14.63 2.29 19.77
C ALA A 78 15.93 3.15 19.87
N GLY A 79 16.08 3.90 20.95
CA GLY A 79 17.17 4.87 21.10
C GLY A 79 17.04 6.10 20.19
N SER A 80 15.90 6.27 19.54
CA SER A 80 15.61 7.39 18.64
C SER A 80 14.09 7.60 18.49
N ARG A 81 13.68 8.83 18.18
CA ARG A 81 12.32 9.12 17.75
C ARG A 81 12.13 8.64 16.33
N GLY A 82 11.27 7.62 16.13
CA GLY A 82 10.83 7.20 14.81
C GLY A 82 9.88 8.23 14.18
N HIS A 83 9.69 8.17 12.86
CA HIS A 83 8.67 8.96 12.17
C HIS A 83 7.29 8.41 12.54
N THR A 84 6.50 9.23 13.24
CA THR A 84 5.23 8.82 13.84
C THR A 84 4.05 9.20 12.95
N ILE A 85 3.28 8.20 12.55
CA ILE A 85 2.14 8.32 11.64
C ILE A 85 0.86 7.94 12.38
N TYR A 86 -0.08 8.86 12.47
CA TYR A 86 -1.45 8.55 12.92
C TYR A 86 -2.32 8.15 11.72
N LEU A 87 -2.96 6.97 11.80
CA LEU A 87 -3.87 6.48 10.77
C LEU A 87 -5.24 7.12 10.96
N SER A 88 -5.56 8.09 10.13
CA SER A 88 -6.71 8.97 10.29
C SER A 88 -7.38 9.27 8.94
N PRO A 89 -8.73 9.34 8.87
CA PRO A 89 -9.42 9.81 7.67
C PRO A 89 -9.09 11.25 7.26
N CYS A 90 -8.54 12.05 8.18
CA CYS A 90 -8.17 13.45 7.94
C CYS A 90 -6.80 13.62 7.27
N GLY A 91 -6.00 12.54 7.21
CA GLY A 91 -4.66 12.56 6.70
C GLY A 91 -4.56 12.61 5.17
N ARG A 92 -3.33 12.80 4.67
CA ARG A 92 -3.06 12.67 3.23
C ARG A 92 -3.35 11.25 2.76
N THR A 93 -3.90 11.12 1.54
CA THR A 93 -4.23 9.80 0.99
C THR A 93 -2.97 8.98 0.74
N PHE A 94 -2.95 7.75 1.26
CA PHE A 94 -1.87 6.78 1.02
C PHE A 94 -1.87 6.31 -0.43
N THR A 95 -0.70 6.38 -1.06
CA THR A 95 -0.46 5.93 -2.43
C THR A 95 0.87 5.21 -2.53
N GLN A 96 1.14 4.55 -3.66
CA GLN A 96 2.45 3.91 -3.88
C GLN A 96 3.61 4.91 -3.81
N SER A 97 3.41 6.16 -4.23
CA SER A 97 4.43 7.20 -4.10
C SER A 97 4.70 7.58 -2.66
N VAL A 98 3.67 7.63 -1.81
CA VAL A 98 3.82 7.85 -0.36
C VAL A 98 4.55 6.67 0.30
N ALA A 99 4.18 5.43 -0.05
CA ALA A 99 4.87 4.25 0.47
C ALA A 99 6.38 4.27 0.12
N ARG A 100 6.71 4.65 -1.12
CA ARG A 100 8.11 4.79 -1.55
C ARG A 100 8.84 5.91 -0.81
N GLU A 101 8.22 7.08 -0.68
CA GLU A 101 8.76 8.21 0.11
C GLU A 101 9.09 7.77 1.54
N LEU A 102 8.16 7.10 2.22
CA LEU A 102 8.37 6.61 3.58
C LEU A 102 9.53 5.63 3.67
N LYS A 103 9.60 4.67 2.73
CA LYS A 103 10.69 3.68 2.68
C LYS A 103 12.06 4.32 2.40
N GLU A 104 12.12 5.34 1.55
CA GLU A 104 13.37 6.00 1.15
C GLU A 104 13.87 7.00 2.21
N THR A 105 12.96 7.60 2.97
CA THR A 105 13.26 8.69 3.91
C THR A 105 13.53 8.19 5.32
N TYR A 106 12.86 7.13 5.76
CA TYR A 106 12.88 6.71 7.16
C TYR A 106 13.31 5.26 7.33
N ASP A 107 14.13 5.00 8.35
CA ASP A 107 14.51 3.66 8.78
C ASP A 107 13.61 3.11 9.87
N HIS A 108 12.85 3.98 10.56
CA HIS A 108 11.96 3.65 11.65
C HIS A 108 10.63 4.40 11.54
N LEU A 109 9.53 3.67 11.43
CA LEU A 109 8.16 4.20 11.45
C LEU A 109 7.46 3.76 12.74
N ILE A 110 6.67 4.66 13.34
CA ILE A 110 5.76 4.37 14.44
C ILE A 110 4.34 4.61 13.93
N LEU A 111 3.52 3.56 13.84
CA LEU A 111 2.15 3.63 13.36
C LEU A 111 1.19 3.62 14.53
N VAL A 112 0.36 4.65 14.65
CA VAL A 112 -0.61 4.81 15.74
C VAL A 112 -1.99 4.44 15.26
N CYS A 113 -2.55 3.37 15.84
CA CYS A 113 -3.91 2.91 15.57
C CYS A 113 -4.90 3.56 16.54
N GLY A 114 -5.73 4.46 16.02
CA GLY A 114 -6.86 5.01 16.76
C GLY A 114 -8.06 4.07 16.75
N HIS A 115 -8.89 4.22 17.78
CA HIS A 115 -10.18 3.54 17.94
C HIS A 115 -11.25 4.52 18.41
N TYR A 116 -12.49 4.04 18.51
CA TYR A 116 -13.65 4.82 18.96
C TYR A 116 -13.90 6.03 18.02
N GLU A 117 -14.07 7.23 18.59
CA GLU A 117 -14.24 8.49 17.85
C GLU A 117 -12.89 9.13 17.46
N GLY A 118 -11.77 8.46 17.76
CA GLY A 118 -10.42 8.91 17.49
C GLY A 118 -9.56 9.00 18.73
N ILE A 119 -8.47 9.75 18.65
CA ILE A 119 -7.50 9.94 19.73
C ILE A 119 -7.46 11.42 20.14
N ASP A 120 -7.01 11.68 21.35
CA ASP A 120 -6.88 13.04 21.89
C ASP A 120 -5.96 13.89 21.01
N GLN A 121 -6.45 15.04 20.56
CA GLN A 121 -5.75 15.93 19.64
C GLN A 121 -4.38 16.37 20.18
N ARG A 122 -4.22 16.50 21.48
CA ARG A 122 -2.94 16.91 22.12
C ARG A 122 -1.84 15.88 21.89
N PHE A 123 -2.17 14.59 21.79
CA PHE A 123 -1.20 13.57 21.40
C PHE A 123 -0.81 13.72 19.92
N ILE A 124 -1.76 14.00 19.04
CA ILE A 124 -1.46 14.21 17.60
C ILE A 124 -0.52 15.40 17.46
N ASP A 125 -0.87 16.53 18.08
CA ASP A 125 -0.10 17.79 17.97
C ASP A 125 1.34 17.66 18.51
N GLU A 126 1.56 16.82 19.54
CA GLU A 126 2.86 16.67 20.18
C GLU A 126 3.71 15.55 19.58
N CYS A 127 3.10 14.42 19.20
CA CYS A 127 3.82 13.18 18.89
C CYS A 127 3.75 12.77 17.43
N ALA A 128 2.65 13.05 16.70
CA ALA A 128 2.51 12.66 15.32
C ALA A 128 3.29 13.61 14.40
N ASP A 129 4.05 13.06 13.46
CA ASP A 129 4.73 13.83 12.43
C ASP A 129 3.81 14.06 11.22
N GLU A 130 2.89 13.11 10.96
CA GLU A 130 1.86 13.23 9.93
C GLU A 130 0.65 12.35 10.22
N GLU A 131 -0.45 12.64 9.50
CA GLU A 131 -1.64 11.81 9.43
C GLU A 131 -1.76 11.20 8.03
N ILE A 132 -2.10 9.89 7.95
CA ILE A 132 -2.29 9.20 6.67
C ILE A 132 -3.67 8.55 6.63
N SER A 133 -4.38 8.77 5.51
CA SER A 133 -5.69 8.18 5.19
C SER A 133 -5.54 7.08 4.12
N MET A 134 -6.28 5.98 4.26
CA MET A 134 -6.36 4.93 3.23
C MET A 134 -7.34 5.26 2.10
N GLY A 135 -8.02 6.39 2.14
CA GLY A 135 -9.00 6.82 1.16
C GLY A 135 -10.28 7.36 1.80
N ASP A 136 -11.25 7.71 0.97
CA ASP A 136 -12.50 8.36 1.39
C ASP A 136 -13.51 7.36 1.96
N PHE A 137 -13.11 6.63 2.99
CA PHE A 137 -13.96 5.72 3.76
C PHE A 137 -13.45 5.59 5.18
N VAL A 138 -14.33 5.16 6.09
CA VAL A 138 -14.01 5.00 7.52
C VAL A 138 -14.05 3.52 7.89
N VAL A 139 -13.09 3.10 8.69
CA VAL A 139 -13.00 1.76 9.29
C VAL A 139 -13.09 1.87 10.82
N THR A 140 -13.31 0.74 11.51
CA THR A 140 -13.54 0.70 12.97
C THR A 140 -12.30 1.01 13.80
N GLY A 141 -11.10 0.93 13.21
CA GLY A 141 -9.84 1.19 13.91
C GLY A 141 -8.68 1.31 12.94
N GLY A 142 -7.54 1.77 13.44
CA GLY A 142 -6.33 2.02 12.65
C GLY A 142 -5.52 0.77 12.29
N GLU A 143 -5.87 -0.41 12.78
CA GLU A 143 -5.08 -1.63 12.57
C GLU A 143 -5.02 -2.05 11.10
N ILE A 144 -6.16 -2.08 10.39
CA ILE A 144 -6.20 -2.42 8.96
C ILE A 144 -5.37 -1.42 8.14
N PRO A 145 -5.54 -0.10 8.30
CA PRO A 145 -4.65 0.89 7.71
C PRO A 145 -3.17 0.70 8.01
N ALA A 146 -2.83 0.44 9.28
CA ALA A 146 -1.44 0.24 9.70
C ALA A 146 -0.81 -0.98 9.04
N MET A 147 -1.53 -2.10 9.00
CA MET A 147 -1.07 -3.33 8.33
C MET A 147 -0.88 -3.11 6.82
N ALA A 148 -1.82 -2.42 6.15
CA ALA A 148 -1.71 -2.13 4.72
C ALA A 148 -0.50 -1.21 4.41
N LEU A 149 -0.27 -0.18 5.23
CA LEU A 149 0.88 0.71 5.10
C LEU A 149 2.19 -0.06 5.36
N ALA A 150 2.25 -0.84 6.43
CA ALA A 150 3.43 -1.62 6.78
C ALA A 150 3.80 -2.62 5.67
N ASP A 151 2.83 -3.33 5.10
CA ASP A 151 3.08 -4.26 3.99
C ASP A 151 3.59 -3.53 2.76
N ALA A 152 2.91 -2.46 2.32
CA ALA A 152 3.29 -1.69 1.14
C ALA A 152 4.70 -1.07 1.25
N VAL A 153 5.12 -0.65 2.45
CA VAL A 153 6.46 -0.12 2.72
C VAL A 153 7.50 -1.24 2.82
N CYS A 154 7.23 -2.26 3.62
CA CYS A 154 8.19 -3.33 3.91
C CYS A 154 8.52 -4.17 2.69
N ARG A 155 7.58 -4.42 1.77
CA ARG A 155 7.83 -5.22 0.57
C ARG A 155 8.87 -4.60 -0.37
N MET A 156 9.13 -3.28 -0.26
CA MET A 156 10.15 -2.57 -1.02
C MET A 156 11.53 -2.57 -0.36
N VAL A 157 11.65 -3.13 0.84
CA VAL A 157 12.97 -3.25 1.52
C VAL A 157 13.78 -4.33 0.82
N PRO A 158 15.07 -4.07 0.48
CA PRO A 158 15.92 -5.07 -0.17
C PRO A 158 15.96 -6.40 0.58
N GLY A 159 15.76 -7.50 -0.14
CA GLY A 159 15.73 -8.86 0.39
C GLY A 159 14.37 -9.36 0.89
N VAL A 160 13.36 -8.51 1.03
CA VAL A 160 11.99 -8.91 1.38
C VAL A 160 11.33 -9.64 0.19
N LEU A 161 11.39 -9.05 -1.00
CA LEU A 161 11.06 -9.73 -2.25
C LEU A 161 12.33 -10.22 -2.94
N PRO A 162 12.22 -11.25 -3.81
CA PRO A 162 13.39 -11.82 -4.49
C PRO A 162 14.14 -10.84 -5.38
N ASP A 163 13.43 -9.91 -6.00
CA ASP A 163 13.94 -8.96 -6.98
C ASP A 163 13.17 -7.63 -6.89
N GLU A 164 13.82 -6.52 -7.24
CA GLU A 164 13.17 -5.21 -7.32
C GLU A 164 12.13 -5.14 -8.44
N GLU A 165 12.29 -5.91 -9.51
CA GLU A 165 11.30 -6.03 -10.59
C GLU A 165 9.94 -6.50 -10.07
N CYS A 166 9.91 -7.25 -8.95
CA CYS A 166 8.69 -7.71 -8.30
C CYS A 166 7.74 -6.58 -7.85
N PHE A 167 8.22 -5.34 -7.71
CA PHE A 167 7.38 -4.20 -7.36
C PHE A 167 7.49 -3.03 -8.34
N THR A 168 8.60 -2.92 -9.11
CA THR A 168 8.80 -1.82 -10.06
C THR A 168 7.99 -1.97 -11.35
N GLU A 169 7.59 -3.20 -11.69
CA GLU A 169 6.72 -3.49 -12.83
C GLU A 169 5.24 -3.57 -12.48
N GLU A 170 4.89 -3.49 -11.20
CA GLU A 170 3.51 -3.55 -10.73
C GLU A 170 2.72 -2.25 -10.96
N SER A 171 1.41 -2.36 -10.75
CA SER A 171 0.48 -1.23 -10.81
C SER A 171 0.91 -0.08 -9.90
N HIS A 172 0.76 1.15 -10.38
CA HIS A 172 1.04 2.41 -9.69
C HIS A 172 2.52 2.80 -9.53
N TRP A 173 3.48 1.91 -9.78
CA TRP A 173 4.90 2.26 -9.63
C TRP A 173 5.32 3.35 -10.63
N ASN A 174 4.92 3.20 -11.88
CA ASN A 174 5.22 4.14 -12.98
C ASN A 174 3.97 4.88 -13.48
N GLY A 175 2.92 4.97 -12.66
CA GLY A 175 1.65 5.63 -12.98
C GLY A 175 0.69 4.82 -13.85
N LEU A 176 1.03 3.58 -14.20
CA LEU A 176 0.20 2.70 -15.01
C LEU A 176 -0.35 1.53 -14.18
N LEU A 177 -1.37 0.87 -14.70
CA LEU A 177 -1.81 -0.43 -14.21
C LEU A 177 -0.99 -1.54 -14.89
N GLU A 178 -0.75 -2.60 -14.17
CA GLU A 178 -0.11 -3.82 -14.68
C GLU A 178 -0.97 -4.50 -15.75
N TYR A 179 -0.30 -5.23 -16.65
CA TYR A 179 -0.92 -6.07 -17.67
C TYR A 179 -1.67 -7.28 -17.06
N PRO A 180 -2.56 -7.96 -17.80
CA PRO A 180 -3.27 -9.15 -17.30
C PRO A 180 -2.31 -10.33 -17.17
N GLN A 181 -2.43 -11.06 -16.06
CA GLN A 181 -1.67 -12.26 -15.78
C GLN A 181 -2.47 -13.52 -16.13
N TYR A 182 -1.78 -14.55 -16.63
CA TYR A 182 -2.35 -15.84 -16.98
C TYR A 182 -1.55 -16.97 -16.34
N SER A 183 -2.25 -18.00 -15.86
CA SER A 183 -1.67 -19.23 -15.33
C SER A 183 -2.06 -20.43 -16.19
N ARG A 184 -1.42 -21.57 -15.97
CA ARG A 184 -1.81 -22.84 -16.61
C ARG A 184 -3.17 -23.32 -16.07
N PRO A 185 -3.98 -24.02 -16.89
CA PRO A 185 -3.73 -24.44 -18.27
C PRO A 185 -3.87 -23.29 -19.28
N ASP A 186 -3.43 -23.50 -20.53
CA ASP A 186 -3.50 -22.54 -21.64
C ASP A 186 -4.91 -22.28 -22.16
N GLU A 187 -5.85 -23.14 -21.83
CA GLU A 187 -7.29 -22.93 -22.06
C GLU A 187 -8.11 -23.25 -20.80
N TRP A 188 -9.02 -22.33 -20.45
CA TRP A 188 -9.93 -22.46 -19.33
C TRP A 188 -11.34 -22.01 -19.72
N HIS A 189 -12.31 -22.92 -19.71
CA HIS A 189 -13.72 -22.68 -20.12
C HIS A 189 -13.84 -22.04 -21.52
N GLY A 190 -13.08 -22.53 -22.49
CA GLY A 190 -13.07 -22.01 -23.87
C GLY A 190 -12.34 -20.67 -24.03
N ARG A 191 -11.71 -20.14 -22.98
CA ARG A 191 -10.89 -18.92 -23.03
C ARG A 191 -9.42 -19.30 -23.07
N ARG A 192 -8.72 -18.87 -24.10
CA ARG A 192 -7.30 -19.18 -24.30
C ARG A 192 -6.39 -18.08 -23.80
N VAL A 193 -5.22 -18.47 -23.35
CA VAL A 193 -4.09 -17.56 -23.12
C VAL A 193 -3.67 -16.96 -24.46
N PRO A 194 -3.39 -15.65 -24.56
CA PRO A 194 -2.88 -15.03 -25.78
C PRO A 194 -1.65 -15.77 -26.34
N ASP A 195 -1.63 -16.08 -27.64
CA ASP A 195 -0.59 -16.89 -28.26
C ASP A 195 0.81 -16.27 -28.14
N VAL A 196 0.91 -14.94 -28.08
CA VAL A 196 2.18 -14.23 -27.84
C VAL A 196 2.85 -14.65 -26.54
N LEU A 197 2.07 -14.97 -25.50
CA LEU A 197 2.59 -15.41 -24.21
C LEU A 197 3.10 -16.87 -24.25
N LEU A 198 2.65 -17.65 -25.22
CA LEU A 198 3.04 -19.04 -25.46
C LEU A 198 4.22 -19.15 -26.44
N SER A 199 4.54 -18.07 -27.16
CA SER A 199 5.51 -18.06 -28.26
C SER A 199 6.98 -18.24 -27.85
N GLY A 200 7.33 -17.97 -26.58
CA GLY A 200 8.72 -17.96 -26.11
C GLY A 200 9.54 -16.74 -26.57
N HIS A 201 8.97 -15.82 -27.33
CA HIS A 201 9.64 -14.60 -27.80
C HIS A 201 9.56 -13.47 -26.77
N HIS A 202 10.53 -13.38 -25.86
CA HIS A 202 10.54 -12.41 -24.76
C HIS A 202 10.26 -10.96 -25.23
N GLY A 203 10.90 -10.49 -26.29
CA GLY A 203 10.68 -9.13 -26.79
C GLY A 203 9.26 -8.86 -27.30
N ASN A 204 8.55 -9.87 -27.82
CA ASN A 204 7.14 -9.72 -28.20
C ASN A 204 6.23 -9.76 -26.95
N VAL A 205 6.57 -10.60 -25.98
CA VAL A 205 5.87 -10.66 -24.69
C VAL A 205 5.97 -9.31 -23.96
N GLU A 206 7.14 -8.70 -23.90
CA GLU A 206 7.34 -7.37 -23.29
C GLU A 206 6.52 -6.28 -23.98
N LYS A 207 6.52 -6.25 -25.31
CA LYS A 207 5.70 -5.31 -26.08
C LYS A 207 4.21 -5.52 -25.80
N TRP A 208 3.75 -6.76 -25.78
CA TRP A 208 2.36 -7.10 -25.47
C TRP A 208 1.99 -6.65 -24.05
N ARG A 209 2.82 -6.97 -23.05
CA ARG A 209 2.64 -6.53 -21.66
C ARG A 209 2.50 -5.01 -21.56
N ARG A 210 3.40 -4.28 -22.21
CA ARG A 210 3.38 -2.81 -22.21
C ARG A 210 2.12 -2.26 -22.89
N LYS A 211 1.72 -2.83 -24.02
CA LYS A 211 0.47 -2.47 -24.73
C LYS A 211 -0.75 -2.70 -23.82
N GLN A 212 -0.83 -3.86 -23.20
CA GLN A 212 -1.94 -4.19 -22.29
C GLN A 212 -1.99 -3.29 -21.05
N SER A 213 -0.84 -2.90 -20.52
CA SER A 213 -0.76 -1.93 -19.42
C SER A 213 -1.36 -0.58 -19.83
N TYR A 214 -1.03 -0.06 -21.01
CA TYR A 214 -1.63 1.16 -21.56
C TYR A 214 -3.14 1.04 -21.70
N ILE A 215 -3.62 -0.01 -22.37
CA ILE A 215 -5.06 -0.25 -22.62
C ILE A 215 -5.82 -0.33 -21.29
N ARG A 216 -5.33 -1.14 -20.35
CA ARG A 216 -5.99 -1.29 -19.03
C ARG A 216 -6.05 0.02 -18.26
N THR A 217 -4.97 0.80 -18.29
CA THR A 217 -4.93 2.09 -17.59
C THR A 217 -5.93 3.05 -18.23
N MET A 218 -5.96 3.18 -19.56
CA MET A 218 -6.93 4.01 -20.26
C MET A 218 -8.38 3.65 -19.95
N LEU A 219 -8.68 2.34 -19.87
CA LEU A 219 -10.05 1.86 -19.69
C LEU A 219 -10.50 1.88 -18.23
N ARG A 220 -9.63 1.55 -17.28
CA ARG A 220 -10.00 1.32 -15.87
C ARG A 220 -9.64 2.48 -14.94
N ARG A 221 -8.61 3.24 -15.29
CA ARG A 221 -8.10 4.37 -14.50
C ARG A 221 -7.77 5.55 -15.41
N PRO A 222 -8.81 6.15 -16.04
CA PRO A 222 -8.62 7.32 -16.91
C PRO A 222 -8.00 8.52 -16.18
N ASP A 223 -8.16 8.61 -14.87
CA ASP A 223 -7.52 9.58 -13.99
C ASP A 223 -5.98 9.41 -13.96
N LEU A 224 -5.47 8.19 -13.87
CA LEU A 224 -4.04 7.90 -13.97
C LEU A 224 -3.52 8.14 -15.39
N TRP A 225 -4.31 7.73 -16.38
CA TRP A 225 -3.95 7.94 -17.78
C TRP A 225 -3.81 9.43 -18.13
N ALA A 226 -4.67 10.29 -17.57
CA ALA A 226 -4.60 11.73 -17.77
C ALA A 226 -3.30 12.36 -17.22
N GLN A 227 -2.63 11.68 -16.30
CA GLN A 227 -1.35 12.10 -15.70
C GLN A 227 -0.14 11.43 -16.39
N PHE A 228 -0.38 10.48 -17.30
CA PHE A 228 0.71 9.75 -17.98
C PHE A 228 1.46 10.65 -18.94
N ASP A 229 2.77 10.77 -18.73
CA ASP A 229 3.65 11.54 -19.60
C ASP A 229 4.05 10.70 -20.84
N GLU A 230 3.43 10.97 -21.98
CA GLU A 230 3.72 10.28 -23.24
C GLU A 230 5.16 10.54 -23.74
N SER A 231 5.85 11.54 -23.24
CA SER A 231 7.23 11.86 -23.63
C SER A 231 8.24 10.78 -23.23
N VAL A 232 7.85 9.90 -22.27
CA VAL A 232 8.65 8.71 -21.91
C VAL A 232 8.80 7.72 -23.09
N CYS A 233 7.90 7.76 -24.08
CA CYS A 233 7.98 6.97 -25.32
C CYS A 233 8.96 7.62 -26.31
N LYS A 234 10.24 7.40 -26.10
CA LYS A 234 11.33 8.09 -26.84
C LYS A 234 11.56 7.52 -28.22
N THR A 235 11.43 6.21 -28.41
CA THR A 235 11.72 5.53 -29.67
C THR A 235 10.52 5.54 -30.62
N LYS A 236 10.78 5.34 -31.93
CA LYS A 236 9.72 5.19 -32.95
C LYS A 236 8.84 3.96 -32.63
N GLY A 237 9.45 2.87 -32.11
CA GLY A 237 8.74 1.65 -31.75
C GLY A 237 7.77 1.86 -30.59
N GLU A 238 8.20 2.53 -29.52
CA GLU A 238 7.35 2.84 -28.36
C GLU A 238 6.19 3.75 -28.74
N ARG A 239 6.44 4.79 -29.55
CA ARG A 239 5.37 5.67 -30.04
C ARG A 239 4.35 4.95 -30.92
N LYS A 240 4.80 3.99 -31.73
CA LYS A 240 3.92 3.15 -32.54
C LYS A 240 3.05 2.26 -31.62
N LEU A 241 3.67 1.59 -30.64
CA LEU A 241 2.98 0.75 -29.68
C LEU A 241 1.92 1.54 -28.88
N LEU A 242 2.25 2.76 -28.47
CA LEU A 242 1.32 3.64 -27.77
C LEU A 242 0.13 4.03 -28.67
N ALA A 243 0.37 4.34 -29.95
CA ALA A 243 -0.68 4.65 -30.90
C ALA A 243 -1.63 3.46 -31.15
N GLU A 244 -1.07 2.25 -31.27
CA GLU A 244 -1.83 1.00 -31.39
C GLU A 244 -2.68 0.74 -30.15
N ALA A 245 -2.12 0.95 -28.94
CA ALA A 245 -2.86 0.80 -27.70
C ALA A 245 -4.03 1.79 -27.56
N LYS A 246 -3.84 3.04 -27.99
CA LYS A 246 -4.91 4.06 -28.00
C LYS A 246 -6.04 3.67 -28.94
N ALA A 247 -5.73 3.25 -30.17
CA ALA A 247 -6.73 2.84 -31.15
C ALA A 247 -7.54 1.63 -30.65
N GLU A 248 -6.88 0.65 -30.04
CA GLU A 248 -7.55 -0.52 -29.47
C GLU A 248 -8.43 -0.16 -28.26
N ALA A 249 -7.94 0.69 -27.35
CA ALA A 249 -8.74 1.15 -26.22
C ALA A 249 -10.00 1.93 -26.65
N GLU A 250 -9.91 2.72 -27.72
CA GLU A 250 -11.05 3.42 -28.32
C GLU A 250 -12.07 2.43 -28.93
N ALA A 251 -11.59 1.43 -29.66
CA ALA A 251 -12.44 0.37 -30.23
C ALA A 251 -13.19 -0.39 -29.12
N LEU A 252 -12.49 -0.79 -28.06
CA LEU A 252 -13.10 -1.48 -26.90
C LEU A 252 -14.14 -0.61 -26.18
N ARG A 253 -13.91 0.70 -26.07
CA ARG A 253 -14.91 1.64 -25.50
C ARG A 253 -16.16 1.76 -26.37
N ALA A 254 -16.00 1.68 -27.68
CA ALA A 254 -17.09 1.70 -28.65
C ALA A 254 -17.89 0.38 -28.72
N GLY A 255 -17.49 -0.65 -27.98
CA GLY A 255 -18.15 -1.97 -27.98
C GLY A 255 -17.73 -2.87 -29.14
N ALA A 256 -16.64 -2.54 -29.85
CA ALA A 256 -16.04 -3.43 -30.84
C ALA A 256 -15.31 -4.58 -30.15
N GLU A 257 -15.48 -5.81 -30.67
CA GLU A 257 -14.66 -6.95 -30.22
C GLU A 257 -13.17 -6.69 -30.53
N PRO A 258 -12.24 -7.17 -29.69
CA PRO A 258 -10.82 -7.04 -29.96
C PRO A 258 -10.46 -7.66 -31.32
N SER A 259 -9.62 -6.95 -32.10
CA SER A 259 -9.21 -7.44 -33.43
C SER A 259 -8.39 -8.73 -33.29
N PRO A 260 -8.67 -9.76 -34.12
CA PRO A 260 -7.90 -11.02 -34.12
C PRO A 260 -6.43 -10.88 -34.52
N ALA A 261 -5.98 -9.68 -34.89
CA ALA A 261 -4.59 -9.43 -35.32
C ALA A 261 -3.57 -9.50 -34.15
N ASP A 262 -4.00 -9.53 -32.92
CA ASP A 262 -3.13 -9.68 -31.74
C ASP A 262 -2.93 -11.15 -31.31
N GLU A 263 -3.53 -12.10 -32.02
CA GLU A 263 -3.41 -13.55 -31.80
C GLU A 263 -2.33 -14.23 -32.69
N GLN A 264 -1.58 -13.47 -33.49
CA GLN A 264 -0.51 -14.02 -34.36
C GLN A 264 0.90 -13.67 -33.91
#